data_a653147fb2644983236456ac8d838830
#
_entry.id   a653147fb2644983236456ac8d838830
#
_cell.length_a   1.000
_cell.length_b   1.000
_cell.length_c   1.000
_cell.angle_alpha   90.00
_cell.angle_beta   90.00
_cell.angle_gamma   90.00
#
_symmetry.space_group_name_H-M   'P 1'
#
loop_
_entity.id
_entity.type
_entity.pdbx_description
1 polymer ?
#
loop_
_entity_poly.entity_id
_entity_poly.type
_entity_poly.pdbx_seq_one_letter_code
_entity_poly.pdbx_strand_id
1 'polypeptide(L)'
;VARDSLFNESIVWTGKPALLRTPTMYRVLAASAGALSVVSVLFAIVCALALGASVGGMLTFAAWCAFVAVAAWRLPLVWQSRLEYVVTDKHVIWRRGSLRRTIERHAISYARIHWVAPNVGDLVLVRAVPTGALRRTLTLVLPGVEAPDRLWSVVRGVEPTLTLGDGDRPLAQRLDAGERVLWSAMPAQAAWSVRRVVTAIISAVLFLASAHMIERAVPPLRRVIRLHALNAALQAMLVAGVAIAALVLVVSAIAFAHWALLRPMRLTRQTRYFITDRRVLIRRGHDELHLDRSRIAYVIEAPTRVAKRANVFMVLDGPQARALAASGAFGERETDTLLPIFASIDDAETVSEILRAPRSSRPPSLHAA
;
A
#
# COMPACT_ATOMS: atom_id res chain seq x y z
N VAL A 1 13.52 -21.96 25.59
CA VAL A 1 12.52 -20.90 25.69
C VAL A 1 12.96 -20.01 26.85
N ALA A 2 13.77 -18.97 26.57
CA ALA A 2 14.12 -17.96 27.55
C ALA A 2 12.82 -17.20 27.86
N ARG A 3 12.28 -17.41 29.06
CA ARG A 3 11.25 -16.55 29.65
C ARG A 3 11.85 -15.15 29.79
N ASP A 4 11.52 -14.27 28.84
CA ASP A 4 11.79 -12.84 29.00
C ASP A 4 10.93 -12.35 30.17
N SER A 5 11.51 -12.31 31.34
CA SER A 5 10.94 -11.89 32.61
C SER A 5 10.59 -10.39 32.70
N LEU A 6 10.55 -9.69 31.56
CA LEU A 6 10.28 -8.25 31.52
C LEU A 6 8.77 -7.91 31.58
N PHE A 7 7.89 -8.86 31.31
CA PHE A 7 6.46 -8.63 31.42
C PHE A 7 5.82 -9.85 32.08
N ASN A 8 5.31 -9.66 33.24
CA ASN A 8 4.42 -10.58 33.94
C ASN A 8 3.04 -10.56 33.25
N GLU A 9 3.04 -10.74 31.90
CA GLU A 9 1.90 -10.61 31.03
C GLU A 9 1.47 -11.98 30.51
N SER A 10 0.18 -12.22 30.50
CA SER A 10 -0.38 -13.43 29.92
C SER A 10 -0.33 -13.37 28.39
N ILE A 11 0.18 -14.45 27.78
CA ILE A 11 0.19 -14.57 26.33
C ILE A 11 -1.20 -15.03 25.88
N VAL A 12 -1.84 -14.20 25.04
CA VAL A 12 -3.16 -14.47 24.47
C VAL A 12 -3.05 -15.21 23.14
N TRP A 13 -2.05 -14.85 22.32
CA TRP A 13 -1.86 -15.45 21.01
C TRP A 13 -0.40 -15.34 20.56
N THR A 14 0.05 -16.37 19.83
CA THR A 14 1.38 -16.39 19.20
C THR A 14 1.27 -16.88 17.77
N GLY A 15 2.12 -16.35 16.89
CA GLY A 15 2.14 -16.77 15.49
C GLY A 15 3.42 -16.41 14.78
N LYS A 16 3.53 -16.93 13.56
CA LYS A 16 4.62 -16.64 12.62
C LYS A 16 3.99 -16.22 11.27
N PRO A 17 4.75 -15.58 10.38
CA PRO A 17 4.26 -15.34 9.03
C PRO A 17 3.85 -16.63 8.32
N ALA A 18 2.60 -16.73 7.91
CA ALA A 18 2.09 -17.88 7.12
C ALA A 18 2.54 -17.78 5.66
N LEU A 19 2.76 -16.56 5.16
CA LEU A 19 3.22 -16.32 3.80
C LEU A 19 4.43 -15.38 3.79
N LEU A 20 5.54 -15.89 3.26
CA LEU A 20 6.75 -15.11 3.05
C LEU A 20 6.71 -14.46 1.67
N ARG A 21 6.90 -13.15 1.62
CA ARG A 21 6.89 -12.45 0.34
C ARG A 21 7.93 -11.33 0.28
N THR A 22 8.53 -11.19 -0.89
CA THR A 22 9.47 -10.09 -1.14
C THR A 22 8.68 -8.77 -1.32
N PRO A 23 8.97 -7.72 -0.54
CA PRO A 23 8.34 -6.41 -0.72
C PRO A 23 8.55 -5.87 -2.13
N THR A 24 7.59 -5.07 -2.63
CA THR A 24 7.60 -4.57 -4.02
C THR A 24 8.91 -3.85 -4.39
N MET A 25 9.45 -3.04 -3.45
CA MET A 25 10.71 -2.33 -3.66
C MET A 25 11.89 -3.29 -3.93
N TYR A 26 11.99 -4.38 -3.18
CA TYR A 26 13.03 -5.40 -3.38
C TYR A 26 12.81 -6.18 -4.68
N ARG A 27 11.57 -6.43 -5.09
CA ARG A 27 11.25 -7.06 -6.38
C ARG A 27 11.69 -6.17 -7.55
N VAL A 28 11.41 -4.88 -7.48
CA VAL A 28 11.86 -3.91 -8.51
C VAL A 28 13.38 -3.86 -8.55
N LEU A 29 14.04 -3.77 -7.39
CA LEU A 29 15.51 -3.78 -7.31
C LEU A 29 16.10 -5.08 -7.89
N ALA A 30 15.54 -6.24 -7.56
CA ALA A 30 15.99 -7.53 -8.08
C ALA A 30 15.78 -7.62 -9.58
N ALA A 31 14.64 -7.19 -10.11
CA ALA A 31 14.35 -7.19 -11.54
C ALA A 31 15.26 -6.23 -12.32
N SER A 32 15.48 -5.01 -11.82
CA SER A 32 16.35 -4.02 -12.48
C SER A 32 17.83 -4.47 -12.48
N ALA A 33 18.33 -4.99 -11.35
CA ALA A 33 19.67 -5.52 -11.26
C ALA A 33 19.86 -6.77 -12.14
N GLY A 34 18.87 -7.67 -12.18
CA GLY A 34 18.87 -8.83 -13.07
C GLY A 34 18.88 -8.44 -14.56
N ALA A 35 18.03 -7.49 -14.95
CA ALA A 35 18.01 -6.98 -16.32
C ALA A 35 19.35 -6.35 -16.69
N LEU A 36 19.94 -5.54 -15.79
CA LEU A 36 21.24 -4.92 -16.03
C LEU A 36 22.37 -5.96 -16.18
N SER A 37 22.33 -7.04 -15.38
CA SER A 37 23.25 -8.16 -15.51
C SER A 37 23.16 -8.81 -16.89
N VAL A 38 21.93 -9.14 -17.35
CA VAL A 38 21.71 -9.76 -18.66
C VAL A 38 22.20 -8.84 -19.80
N VAL A 39 21.85 -7.56 -19.76
CA VAL A 39 22.29 -6.58 -20.75
C VAL A 39 23.82 -6.48 -20.78
N SER A 40 24.48 -6.48 -19.61
CA SER A 40 25.94 -6.41 -19.53
C SER A 40 26.61 -7.65 -20.10
N VAL A 41 26.06 -8.84 -19.89
CA VAL A 41 26.56 -10.09 -20.50
C VAL A 41 26.40 -10.06 -22.01
N LEU A 42 25.22 -9.69 -22.51
CA LEU A 42 24.98 -9.60 -23.97
C LEU A 42 25.92 -8.58 -24.61
N PHE A 43 26.12 -7.44 -23.96
CA PHE A 43 27.05 -6.42 -24.47
C PHE A 43 28.50 -6.91 -24.45
N ALA A 44 28.93 -7.62 -23.41
CA ALA A 44 30.24 -8.24 -23.34
C ALA A 44 30.46 -9.25 -24.47
N ILE A 45 29.48 -10.08 -24.78
CA ILE A 45 29.53 -11.04 -25.90
C ILE A 45 29.70 -10.29 -27.25
N VAL A 46 28.91 -9.25 -27.46
CA VAL A 46 29.02 -8.45 -28.68
C VAL A 46 30.40 -7.79 -28.80
N CYS A 47 30.93 -7.21 -27.74
CA CYS A 47 32.27 -6.60 -27.72
C CYS A 47 33.37 -7.63 -27.95
N ALA A 48 33.28 -8.82 -27.38
CA ALA A 48 34.24 -9.90 -27.61
C ALA A 48 34.26 -10.35 -29.08
N LEU A 49 33.06 -10.61 -29.66
CA LEU A 49 32.91 -11.15 -30.99
C LEU A 49 33.18 -10.10 -32.10
N ALA A 50 32.75 -8.86 -31.91
CA ALA A 50 32.83 -7.81 -32.92
C ALA A 50 34.13 -6.99 -32.86
N LEU A 51 34.72 -6.80 -31.68
CA LEU A 51 35.83 -5.89 -31.44
C LEU A 51 37.09 -6.57 -30.91
N GLY A 52 37.02 -7.86 -30.55
CA GLY A 52 38.15 -8.56 -29.92
C GLY A 52 38.58 -7.95 -28.56
N ALA A 53 37.68 -7.19 -27.91
CA ALA A 53 38.00 -6.43 -26.71
C ALA A 53 38.04 -7.33 -25.49
N SER A 54 38.85 -6.96 -24.48
CA SER A 54 38.86 -7.64 -23.18
C SER A 54 37.57 -7.36 -22.43
N VAL A 55 36.80 -8.40 -22.10
CA VAL A 55 35.45 -8.29 -21.50
C VAL A 55 35.44 -8.52 -20.00
N GLY A 56 36.59 -8.72 -19.36
CA GLY A 56 36.69 -9.07 -17.93
C GLY A 56 35.96 -8.10 -17.02
N GLY A 57 36.11 -6.81 -17.19
CA GLY A 57 35.41 -5.78 -16.40
C GLY A 57 33.88 -5.81 -16.55
N MET A 58 33.38 -6.10 -17.77
CA MET A 58 31.93 -6.20 -18.01
C MET A 58 31.34 -7.44 -17.37
N LEU A 59 32.04 -8.57 -17.42
CA LEU A 59 31.58 -9.81 -16.77
C LEU A 59 31.61 -9.71 -15.24
N THR A 60 32.62 -9.04 -14.66
CA THR A 60 32.66 -8.78 -13.22
C THR A 60 31.50 -7.87 -12.79
N PHE A 61 31.18 -6.83 -13.55
CA PHE A 61 30.04 -5.98 -13.31
C PHE A 61 28.70 -6.75 -13.43
N ALA A 62 28.56 -7.60 -14.45
CA ALA A 62 27.38 -8.45 -14.63
C ALA A 62 27.20 -9.41 -13.44
N ALA A 63 28.29 -10.04 -12.99
CA ALA A 63 28.27 -10.93 -11.83
C ALA A 63 27.86 -10.20 -10.53
N TRP A 64 28.34 -8.97 -10.34
CA TRP A 64 27.94 -8.14 -9.20
C TRP A 64 26.45 -7.77 -9.26
N CYS A 65 25.93 -7.39 -10.43
CA CYS A 65 24.50 -7.13 -10.63
C CYS A 65 23.65 -8.38 -10.35
N ALA A 66 24.09 -9.55 -10.81
CA ALA A 66 23.41 -10.82 -10.53
C ALA A 66 23.40 -11.13 -9.03
N PHE A 67 24.50 -10.92 -8.34
CA PHE A 67 24.58 -11.08 -6.88
C PHE A 67 23.59 -10.14 -6.15
N VAL A 68 23.55 -8.86 -6.53
CA VAL A 68 22.60 -7.89 -5.96
C VAL A 68 21.15 -8.31 -6.22
N ALA A 69 20.84 -8.82 -7.43
CA ALA A 69 19.52 -9.31 -7.78
C ALA A 69 19.08 -10.48 -6.87
N VAL A 70 19.95 -11.47 -6.71
CA VAL A 70 19.69 -12.65 -5.86
C VAL A 70 19.59 -12.24 -4.38
N ALA A 71 20.48 -11.37 -3.91
CA ALA A 71 20.45 -10.87 -2.54
C ALA A 71 19.15 -10.08 -2.26
N ALA A 72 18.75 -9.18 -3.15
CA ALA A 72 17.51 -8.43 -3.02
C ALA A 72 16.28 -9.35 -3.02
N TRP A 73 16.30 -10.44 -3.76
CA TRP A 73 15.20 -11.41 -3.77
C TRP A 73 15.16 -12.26 -2.49
N ARG A 74 16.30 -12.81 -2.06
CA ARG A 74 16.40 -13.81 -0.97
C ARG A 74 16.38 -13.21 0.42
N LEU A 75 17.08 -12.10 0.63
CA LEU A 75 17.31 -11.52 1.95
C LEU A 75 16.02 -11.17 2.71
N PRO A 76 14.99 -10.54 2.08
CA PRO A 76 13.73 -10.28 2.77
C PRO A 76 12.98 -11.53 3.19
N LEU A 77 13.07 -12.63 2.43
CA LEU A 77 12.42 -13.90 2.75
C LEU A 77 13.06 -14.54 3.99
N VAL A 78 14.41 -14.56 4.05
CA VAL A 78 15.15 -15.05 5.21
C VAL A 78 14.87 -14.22 6.46
N TRP A 79 14.70 -12.90 6.29
CA TRP A 79 14.35 -12.03 7.41
C TRP A 79 12.92 -12.27 7.91
N GLN A 80 11.99 -12.47 7.00
CA GLN A 80 10.60 -12.75 7.37
C GLN A 80 10.41 -14.13 8.02
N SER A 81 11.17 -15.15 7.60
CA SER A 81 11.08 -16.49 8.21
C SER A 81 11.48 -16.53 9.70
N ARG A 82 12.24 -15.52 10.16
CA ARG A 82 12.66 -15.38 11.55
C ARG A 82 11.74 -14.49 12.40
N LEU A 83 10.61 -14.07 11.84
CA LEU A 83 9.65 -13.23 12.55
C LEU A 83 8.76 -14.07 13.45
N GLU A 84 8.50 -13.55 14.64
CA GLU A 84 7.54 -14.08 15.57
C GLU A 84 6.63 -12.94 16.06
N TYR A 85 5.36 -13.23 16.17
CA TYR A 85 4.34 -12.33 16.66
C TYR A 85 3.80 -12.86 17.98
N VAL A 86 3.68 -11.99 18.97
CA VAL A 86 3.12 -12.32 20.27
C VAL A 86 2.10 -11.24 20.65
N VAL A 87 0.91 -11.65 21.00
CA VAL A 87 -0.11 -10.76 21.57
C VAL A 87 -0.29 -11.16 23.02
N THR A 88 -0.04 -10.20 23.91
CA THR A 88 -0.26 -10.34 25.35
C THR A 88 -1.56 -9.63 25.73
N ASP A 89 -1.92 -9.65 26.99
CA ASP A 89 -3.03 -8.88 27.55
C ASP A 89 -2.85 -7.36 27.36
N LYS A 90 -1.61 -6.86 27.38
CA LYS A 90 -1.31 -5.42 27.29
C LYS A 90 -0.63 -4.97 25.99
N HIS A 91 0.17 -5.85 25.37
CA HIS A 91 1.02 -5.48 24.24
C HIS A 91 0.85 -6.37 23.02
N VAL A 92 1.13 -5.80 21.85
CA VAL A 92 1.41 -6.56 20.63
C VAL A 92 2.91 -6.43 20.34
N ILE A 93 3.57 -7.56 20.20
CA ILE A 93 5.01 -7.68 20.09
C ILE A 93 5.37 -8.31 18.74
N TRP A 94 6.26 -7.64 18.03
CA TRP A 94 6.95 -8.15 16.86
C TRP A 94 8.39 -8.43 17.22
N ARG A 95 8.86 -9.66 17.01
CA ARG A 95 10.20 -10.10 17.38
C ARG A 95 10.93 -10.72 16.20
N ARG A 96 12.22 -10.41 16.06
CA ARG A 96 13.14 -11.01 15.10
C ARG A 96 14.53 -11.16 15.76
N GLY A 97 14.84 -12.34 16.29
CA GLY A 97 16.04 -12.52 17.08
C GLY A 97 16.07 -11.56 18.27
N SER A 98 17.11 -10.73 18.35
CA SER A 98 17.26 -9.70 19.40
C SER A 98 16.43 -8.43 19.15
N LEU A 99 15.99 -8.19 17.90
CA LEU A 99 15.19 -7.02 17.57
C LEU A 99 13.74 -7.22 18.01
N ARG A 100 13.23 -6.25 18.74
CA ARG A 100 11.88 -6.26 19.27
C ARG A 100 11.19 -4.92 19.03
N ARG A 101 9.94 -4.95 18.61
CA ARG A 101 9.06 -3.78 18.55
C ARG A 101 7.77 -4.11 19.28
N THR A 102 7.29 -3.17 20.07
CA THR A 102 6.08 -3.34 20.87
C THR A 102 5.14 -2.16 20.66
N ILE A 103 3.86 -2.44 20.72
CA ILE A 103 2.80 -1.43 20.75
C ILE A 103 1.79 -1.84 21.83
N GLU A 104 1.36 -0.90 22.65
CA GLU A 104 0.34 -1.12 23.67
C GLU A 104 -1.02 -1.28 23.01
N ARG A 105 -1.78 -2.32 23.38
CA ARG A 105 -3.10 -2.62 22.80
C ARG A 105 -4.08 -1.45 22.94
N HIS A 106 -4.14 -0.84 24.11
CA HIS A 106 -5.02 0.29 24.37
C HIS A 106 -4.63 1.57 23.64
N ALA A 107 -3.38 1.67 23.19
CA ALA A 107 -2.88 2.83 22.43
C ALA A 107 -3.06 2.70 20.92
N ILE A 108 -3.56 1.55 20.43
CA ILE A 108 -3.84 1.36 18.99
C ILE A 108 -5.08 2.18 18.64
N SER A 109 -4.95 3.06 17.68
CA SER A 109 -6.03 3.92 17.22
C SER A 109 -6.91 3.21 16.19
N TYR A 110 -6.29 2.54 15.22
CA TYR A 110 -6.98 1.74 14.20
C TYR A 110 -6.05 0.69 13.61
N ALA A 111 -6.63 -0.27 12.91
CA ALA A 111 -5.88 -1.27 12.16
C ALA A 111 -6.17 -1.15 10.65
N ARG A 112 -5.17 -1.50 9.85
CA ARG A 112 -5.33 -1.74 8.42
C ARG A 112 -4.96 -3.17 8.10
N ILE A 113 -5.73 -3.79 7.23
CA ILE A 113 -5.48 -5.14 6.73
C ILE A 113 -5.25 -5.03 5.23
N HIS A 114 -4.15 -5.58 4.76
CA HIS A 114 -3.90 -5.75 3.33
C HIS A 114 -3.96 -7.24 3.00
N TRP A 115 -5.04 -7.67 2.38
CA TRP A 115 -5.23 -9.06 1.97
C TRP A 115 -4.32 -9.40 0.80
N VAL A 116 -3.55 -10.46 0.96
CA VAL A 116 -2.61 -10.98 -0.05
C VAL A 116 -3.19 -12.23 -0.69
N ALA A 117 -3.89 -13.02 0.10
CA ALA A 117 -4.63 -14.21 -0.27
C ALA A 117 -5.93 -14.26 0.55
N PRO A 118 -6.90 -15.11 0.22
CA PRO A 118 -8.20 -15.14 0.90
C PRO A 118 -8.11 -15.23 2.43
N ASN A 119 -7.15 -16.00 2.95
CA ASN A 119 -6.96 -16.24 4.39
C ASN A 119 -5.67 -15.63 4.96
N VAL A 120 -4.87 -14.93 4.16
CA VAL A 120 -3.59 -14.36 4.60
C VAL A 120 -3.47 -12.90 4.20
N GLY A 121 -2.99 -12.08 5.12
CA GLY A 121 -2.77 -10.67 4.86
C GLY A 121 -1.75 -10.04 5.80
N ASP A 122 -1.43 -8.78 5.52
CA ASP A 122 -0.58 -7.97 6.37
C ASP A 122 -1.48 -7.16 7.32
N LEU A 123 -1.27 -7.30 8.63
CA LEU A 123 -1.96 -6.50 9.63
C LEU A 123 -1.06 -5.33 10.05
N VAL A 124 -1.53 -4.12 9.85
CA VAL A 124 -0.85 -2.87 10.21
C VAL A 124 -1.60 -2.22 11.36
N LEU A 125 -0.99 -2.24 12.54
CA LEU A 125 -1.51 -1.56 13.73
C LEU A 125 -0.99 -0.13 13.77
N VAL A 126 -1.88 0.83 13.92
CA VAL A 126 -1.53 2.26 13.87
C VAL A 126 -1.91 2.92 15.20
N ARG A 127 -0.91 3.57 15.80
CA ARG A 127 -1.09 4.47 16.93
C ARG A 127 -0.96 5.90 16.43
N ALA A 128 -2.01 6.68 16.52
CA ALA A 128 -1.96 8.10 16.28
C ALA A 128 -1.32 8.77 17.51
N VAL A 129 -0.13 9.38 17.32
CA VAL A 129 0.56 10.08 18.41
C VAL A 129 0.34 11.57 18.21
N PRO A 130 -0.24 12.28 19.19
CA PRO A 130 -0.34 13.73 19.15
C PRO A 130 1.05 14.32 19.40
N THR A 131 1.78 14.70 18.36
CA THR A 131 3.07 15.36 18.47
C THR A 131 3.07 16.65 17.67
N GLY A 132 2.95 17.79 18.33
CA GLY A 132 3.16 19.14 17.79
C GLY A 132 2.60 19.36 16.36
N ALA A 133 3.31 20.13 15.55
CA ALA A 133 2.96 20.35 14.14
C ALA A 133 3.22 19.12 13.23
N LEU A 134 3.87 18.08 13.71
CA LEU A 134 4.22 16.89 12.95
C LEU A 134 3.29 15.74 13.33
N ARG A 135 2.45 15.32 12.39
CA ARG A 135 1.65 14.09 12.50
C ARG A 135 2.58 12.89 12.46
N ARG A 136 2.94 12.34 13.60
CA ARG A 136 3.61 11.05 13.66
C ARG A 136 2.58 9.97 13.95
N THR A 137 2.52 8.99 13.09
CA THR A 137 1.86 7.73 13.38
C THR A 137 2.94 6.69 13.65
N LEU A 138 2.85 6.00 14.78
CA LEU A 138 3.64 4.80 15.01
C LEU A 138 2.90 3.62 14.38
N THR A 139 3.57 2.89 13.53
CA THR A 139 3.00 1.73 12.86
C THR A 139 3.78 0.48 13.23
N LEU A 140 3.05 -0.58 13.59
CA LEU A 140 3.58 -1.92 13.73
C LEU A 140 2.99 -2.78 12.62
N VAL A 141 3.83 -3.29 11.74
CA VAL A 141 3.42 -4.13 10.62
C VAL A 141 3.69 -5.58 10.97
N LEU A 142 2.67 -6.42 10.86
CA LEU A 142 2.73 -7.88 11.00
C LEU A 142 2.48 -8.49 9.62
N PRO A 143 3.54 -8.73 8.82
CA PRO A 143 3.37 -9.24 7.46
C PRO A 143 3.00 -10.72 7.43
N GLY A 144 2.14 -11.10 6.48
CA GLY A 144 1.82 -12.48 6.19
C GLY A 144 1.07 -13.21 7.30
N VAL A 145 0.23 -12.53 8.05
CA VAL A 145 -0.56 -13.14 9.14
C VAL A 145 -1.71 -13.96 8.54
N GLU A 146 -1.93 -15.14 9.10
CA GLU A 146 -3.12 -15.93 8.84
C GLU A 146 -4.34 -15.29 9.54
N ALA A 147 -5.44 -15.16 8.80
CA ALA A 147 -6.69 -14.57 9.27
C ALA A 147 -6.48 -13.24 10.04
N PRO A 148 -5.95 -12.18 9.38
CA PRO A 148 -5.56 -10.94 10.06
C PRO A 148 -6.74 -10.22 10.74
N ASP A 149 -7.97 -10.41 10.27
CA ASP A 149 -9.19 -9.88 10.88
C ASP A 149 -9.53 -10.61 12.19
N ARG A 150 -9.30 -11.93 12.27
CA ARG A 150 -9.39 -12.69 13.54
C ARG A 150 -8.34 -12.21 14.53
N LEU A 151 -7.10 -12.05 14.09
CA LEU A 151 -6.05 -11.51 14.96
C LEU A 151 -6.40 -10.11 15.45
N TRP A 152 -6.99 -9.27 14.60
CA TRP A 152 -7.45 -7.96 15.00
C TRP A 152 -8.57 -8.03 16.06
N SER A 153 -9.50 -8.98 15.97
CA SER A 153 -10.50 -9.21 17.02
C SER A 153 -9.86 -9.57 18.35
N VAL A 154 -8.88 -10.48 18.34
CA VAL A 154 -8.09 -10.85 19.54
C VAL A 154 -7.38 -9.63 20.12
N VAL A 155 -6.73 -8.80 19.29
CA VAL A 155 -6.07 -7.56 19.73
C VAL A 155 -7.07 -6.59 20.37
N ARG A 156 -8.30 -6.51 19.88
CA ARG A 156 -9.37 -5.70 20.51
C ARG A 156 -9.97 -6.31 21.78
N GLY A 157 -9.67 -7.58 22.06
CA GLY A 157 -10.28 -8.30 23.16
C GLY A 157 -11.73 -8.73 22.88
N VAL A 158 -12.08 -8.87 21.60
CA VAL A 158 -13.39 -9.37 21.13
C VAL A 158 -13.22 -10.81 20.68
N GLU A 159 -14.17 -11.66 21.04
CA GLU A 159 -14.15 -13.05 20.60
C GLU A 159 -14.32 -13.13 19.07
N PRO A 160 -13.40 -13.79 18.34
CA PRO A 160 -13.48 -13.88 16.90
C PRO A 160 -14.61 -14.80 16.45
N THR A 161 -15.42 -14.36 15.49
CA THR A 161 -16.50 -15.15 14.90
C THR A 161 -15.99 -16.10 13.82
N LEU A 162 -16.78 -17.12 13.48
CA LEU A 162 -16.47 -18.06 12.40
C LEU A 162 -16.48 -17.41 11.01
N THR A 163 -17.11 -16.24 10.87
CA THR A 163 -17.20 -15.50 9.60
C THR A 163 -15.92 -14.76 9.26
N LEU A 164 -15.02 -14.58 10.23
CA LEU A 164 -13.71 -13.96 10.01
C LEU A 164 -12.72 -14.97 9.40
N GLY A 165 -11.66 -14.46 8.77
CA GLY A 165 -10.57 -15.24 8.20
C GLY A 165 -10.60 -15.42 6.70
N ASP A 166 -11.61 -14.88 6.01
CA ASP A 166 -11.74 -14.97 4.56
C ASP A 166 -11.89 -13.56 3.94
N GLY A 167 -10.80 -13.05 3.35
CA GLY A 167 -10.73 -11.72 2.74
C GLY A 167 -11.59 -11.55 1.50
N ASP A 168 -11.96 -12.64 0.82
CA ASP A 168 -12.80 -12.58 -0.38
C ASP A 168 -14.28 -12.36 -0.02
N ARG A 169 -14.69 -12.72 1.18
CA ARG A 169 -16.07 -12.44 1.62
C ARG A 169 -16.34 -10.94 1.70
N PRO A 170 -17.55 -10.52 1.35
CA PRO A 170 -17.99 -9.14 1.55
C PRO A 170 -17.81 -8.69 3.00
N LEU A 171 -17.37 -7.45 3.21
CA LEU A 171 -17.11 -6.92 4.54
C LEU A 171 -18.34 -6.99 5.47
N ALA A 172 -19.55 -6.77 4.90
CA ALA A 172 -20.81 -6.88 5.64
C ALA A 172 -21.11 -8.29 6.18
N GLN A 173 -20.45 -9.33 5.67
CA GLN A 173 -20.58 -10.71 6.14
C GLN A 173 -19.48 -11.09 7.15
N ARG A 174 -18.49 -10.21 7.37
CA ARG A 174 -17.37 -10.41 8.29
C ARG A 174 -17.46 -9.45 9.47
N LEU A 175 -18.63 -9.35 10.07
CA LEU A 175 -18.89 -8.54 11.24
C LEU A 175 -18.67 -9.36 12.53
N ASP A 176 -18.44 -8.66 13.64
CA ASP A 176 -18.37 -9.27 14.95
C ASP A 176 -19.76 -9.79 15.35
N ALA A 177 -19.83 -10.70 16.32
CA ALA A 177 -21.11 -11.24 16.79
C ALA A 177 -22.03 -10.12 17.29
N GLY A 178 -23.24 -10.06 16.72
CA GLY A 178 -24.25 -9.05 17.08
C GLY A 178 -23.96 -7.64 16.55
N GLU A 179 -22.93 -7.44 15.73
CA GLU A 179 -22.64 -6.15 15.09
C GLU A 179 -23.59 -5.90 13.93
N ARG A 180 -24.13 -4.68 13.84
CA ARG A 180 -25.09 -4.27 12.81
C ARG A 180 -24.57 -3.11 11.99
N VAL A 181 -24.82 -3.16 10.67
CA VAL A 181 -24.51 -2.03 9.77
C VAL A 181 -25.59 -0.97 9.95
N LEU A 182 -25.18 0.24 10.29
CA LEU A 182 -26.05 1.42 10.41
C LEU A 182 -26.11 2.20 9.12
N TRP A 183 -25.00 2.25 8.37
CA TRP A 183 -24.90 2.99 7.13
C TRP A 183 -23.83 2.40 6.23
N SER A 184 -24.05 2.48 4.91
CA SER A 184 -23.07 2.06 3.92
C SER A 184 -23.16 2.92 2.66
N ALA A 185 -22.01 3.27 2.08
CA ALA A 185 -21.94 4.01 0.83
C ALA A 185 -20.69 3.70 0.02
N MET A 186 -20.68 4.20 -1.19
CA MET A 186 -19.53 4.30 -2.06
C MET A 186 -19.09 5.75 -2.16
N PRO A 187 -17.80 6.05 -2.33
CA PRO A 187 -17.37 7.38 -2.68
C PRO A 187 -17.96 7.76 -4.04
N ALA A 188 -18.46 8.96 -4.16
CA ALA A 188 -18.80 9.51 -5.45
C ALA A 188 -17.54 9.68 -6.31
N GLN A 189 -17.69 9.76 -7.63
CA GLN A 189 -16.54 9.93 -8.51
C GLN A 189 -15.75 11.18 -8.12
N ALA A 190 -14.46 11.00 -7.85
CA ALA A 190 -13.59 12.11 -7.48
C ALA A 190 -13.44 13.07 -8.67
N ALA A 191 -13.53 14.37 -8.41
CA ALA A 191 -13.23 15.41 -9.39
C ALA A 191 -11.76 15.30 -9.85
N TRP A 192 -11.47 15.79 -11.04
CA TRP A 192 -10.12 15.87 -11.56
C TRP A 192 -9.26 16.76 -10.67
N SER A 193 -8.20 16.21 -10.08
CA SER A 193 -7.22 16.99 -9.35
C SER A 193 -6.21 17.60 -10.33
N VAL A 194 -5.63 18.75 -9.97
CA VAL A 194 -4.56 19.40 -10.76
C VAL A 194 -3.41 18.41 -11.03
N ARG A 195 -3.06 17.62 -10.03
CA ARG A 195 -2.02 16.59 -10.17
C ARG A 195 -2.36 15.56 -11.25
N ARG A 196 -3.61 15.10 -11.34
CA ARG A 196 -4.06 14.15 -12.38
C ARG A 196 -3.98 14.77 -13.76
N VAL A 197 -4.41 16.03 -13.91
CA VAL A 197 -4.33 16.76 -15.17
C VAL A 197 -2.87 16.89 -15.62
N VAL A 198 -1.98 17.33 -14.73
CA VAL A 198 -0.55 17.45 -15.02
C VAL A 198 0.05 16.10 -15.41
N THR A 199 -0.27 15.02 -14.69
CA THR A 199 0.25 13.69 -15.00
C THR A 199 -0.29 13.18 -16.35
N ALA A 200 -1.54 13.47 -16.70
CA ALA A 200 -2.10 13.12 -18.00
C ALA A 200 -1.43 13.91 -19.15
N ILE A 201 -1.14 15.21 -18.94
CA ILE A 201 -0.40 16.02 -19.90
C ILE A 201 1.02 15.46 -20.10
N ILE A 202 1.73 15.13 -19.03
CA ILE A 202 3.07 14.51 -19.11
C ILE A 202 3.00 13.21 -19.93
N SER A 203 2.01 12.36 -19.69
CA SER A 203 1.80 11.14 -20.45
C SER A 203 1.62 11.43 -21.96
N ALA A 204 0.78 12.39 -22.31
CA ALA A 204 0.55 12.78 -23.70
C ALA A 204 1.80 13.32 -24.36
N VAL A 205 2.57 14.17 -23.66
CA VAL A 205 3.85 14.72 -24.16
C VAL A 205 4.87 13.61 -24.41
N LEU A 206 5.01 12.64 -23.48
CA LEU A 206 5.93 11.51 -23.65
C LEU A 206 5.53 10.63 -24.84
N PHE A 207 4.24 10.42 -25.04
CA PHE A 207 3.74 9.64 -26.18
C PHE A 207 4.03 10.35 -27.52
N LEU A 208 3.75 11.66 -27.59
CA LEU A 208 4.07 12.48 -28.76
C LEU A 208 5.58 12.55 -29.02
N ALA A 209 6.39 12.70 -27.98
CA ALA A 209 7.84 12.70 -28.08
C ALA A 209 8.37 11.37 -28.62
N SER A 210 7.79 10.24 -28.18
CA SER A 210 8.12 8.92 -28.72
C SER A 210 7.78 8.79 -30.20
N ALA A 211 6.59 9.21 -30.61
CA ALA A 211 6.18 9.19 -32.02
C ALA A 211 7.10 10.06 -32.87
N HIS A 212 7.38 11.29 -32.43
CA HIS A 212 8.28 12.22 -33.13
C HIS A 212 9.71 11.70 -33.22
N MET A 213 10.21 11.06 -32.15
CA MET A 213 11.54 10.45 -32.16
C MET A 213 11.63 9.33 -33.20
N ILE A 214 10.61 8.46 -33.27
CA ILE A 214 10.56 7.37 -34.26
C ILE A 214 10.50 7.95 -35.67
N GLU A 215 9.64 8.93 -35.91
CA GLU A 215 9.52 9.59 -37.22
C GLU A 215 10.84 10.20 -37.67
N ARG A 216 11.57 10.87 -36.79
CA ARG A 216 12.86 11.49 -37.08
C ARG A 216 14.03 10.50 -37.18
N ALA A 217 14.04 9.43 -36.43
CA ALA A 217 15.13 8.47 -36.37
C ALA A 217 15.08 7.43 -37.49
N VAL A 218 13.92 7.03 -37.98
CA VAL A 218 13.76 5.96 -38.97
C VAL A 218 14.36 6.33 -40.36
N PRO A 219 14.15 7.53 -40.93
CA PRO A 219 14.70 7.87 -42.26
C PRO A 219 16.23 7.85 -42.29
N PRO A 220 16.98 8.53 -41.39
CA PRO A 220 18.43 8.47 -41.39
C PRO A 220 18.97 7.07 -41.12
N LEU A 221 18.30 6.32 -40.20
CA LEU A 221 18.69 4.95 -39.91
C LEU A 221 18.58 4.03 -41.13
N ARG A 222 17.48 4.13 -41.89
CA ARG A 222 17.30 3.40 -43.16
C ARG A 222 18.38 3.77 -44.18
N ARG A 223 18.81 5.05 -44.25
CA ARG A 223 19.85 5.54 -45.13
C ARG A 223 21.21 4.92 -44.75
N VAL A 224 21.56 4.93 -43.47
CA VAL A 224 22.81 4.34 -42.95
C VAL A 224 22.89 2.84 -43.24
N ILE A 225 21.80 2.12 -43.08
CA ILE A 225 21.71 0.69 -43.37
C ILE A 225 21.89 0.42 -44.86
N ARG A 226 21.22 1.18 -45.74
CA ARG A 226 21.30 0.99 -47.21
C ARG A 226 22.69 1.30 -47.78
N LEU A 227 23.37 2.30 -47.24
CA LEU A 227 24.68 2.71 -47.73
C LEU A 227 25.82 1.84 -47.17
N HIS A 228 25.52 0.85 -46.29
CA HIS A 228 26.54 0.04 -45.62
C HIS A 228 27.64 0.89 -44.98
N ALA A 229 27.29 2.11 -44.55
CA ALA A 229 28.25 3.10 -44.05
C ALA A 229 28.91 2.68 -42.70
N LEU A 230 28.34 1.69 -42.03
CA LEU A 230 28.84 1.14 -40.78
C LEU A 230 28.90 -0.39 -40.88
N ASN A 231 29.76 -1.01 -40.05
CA ASN A 231 29.76 -2.46 -39.94
C ASN A 231 28.44 -2.98 -39.29
N ALA A 232 28.11 -4.24 -39.55
CA ALA A 232 26.84 -4.82 -39.13
C ALA A 232 26.59 -4.71 -37.61
N ALA A 233 27.63 -4.78 -36.78
CA ALA A 233 27.53 -4.65 -35.35
C ALA A 233 27.11 -3.24 -34.91
N LEU A 234 27.70 -2.21 -35.48
CA LEU A 234 27.36 -0.82 -35.19
C LEU A 234 25.96 -0.46 -35.72
N GLN A 235 25.55 -0.98 -36.85
CA GLN A 235 24.18 -0.84 -37.35
C GLN A 235 23.18 -1.45 -36.38
N ALA A 236 23.43 -2.69 -35.91
CA ALA A 236 22.58 -3.37 -34.93
C ALA A 236 22.49 -2.59 -33.58
N MET A 237 23.63 -2.07 -33.10
CA MET A 237 23.63 -1.26 -31.85
C MET A 237 22.82 0.03 -32.00
N LEU A 238 22.91 0.70 -33.17
CA LEU A 238 22.19 1.95 -33.42
C LEU A 238 20.67 1.70 -33.51
N VAL A 239 20.27 0.64 -34.23
CA VAL A 239 18.86 0.21 -34.29
C VAL A 239 18.34 -0.15 -32.91
N ALA A 240 19.09 -0.95 -32.16
CA ALA A 240 18.72 -1.35 -30.80
C ALA A 240 18.60 -0.14 -29.85
N GLY A 241 19.54 0.80 -29.93
CA GLY A 241 19.52 2.03 -29.14
C GLY A 241 18.26 2.88 -29.38
N VAL A 242 17.91 3.09 -30.64
CA VAL A 242 16.67 3.82 -30.98
C VAL A 242 15.42 3.06 -30.52
N ALA A 243 15.40 1.74 -30.73
CA ALA A 243 14.26 0.91 -30.29
C ALA A 243 14.08 0.92 -28.76
N ILE A 244 15.18 0.81 -28.01
CA ILE A 244 15.15 0.86 -26.54
C ILE A 244 14.68 2.24 -26.06
N ALA A 245 15.20 3.32 -26.64
CA ALA A 245 14.81 4.68 -26.27
C ALA A 245 13.31 4.91 -26.53
N ALA A 246 12.79 4.49 -27.69
CA ALA A 246 11.38 4.56 -28.01
C ALA A 246 10.53 3.75 -27.02
N LEU A 247 10.95 2.52 -26.74
CA LEU A 247 10.26 1.64 -25.79
C LEU A 247 10.18 2.27 -24.39
N VAL A 248 11.28 2.85 -23.89
CA VAL A 248 11.31 3.51 -22.58
C VAL A 248 10.33 4.67 -22.53
N LEU A 249 10.26 5.50 -23.59
CA LEU A 249 9.31 6.61 -23.66
C LEU A 249 7.86 6.12 -23.68
N VAL A 250 7.53 5.10 -24.47
CA VAL A 250 6.18 4.51 -24.55
C VAL A 250 5.77 3.89 -23.22
N VAL A 251 6.64 3.09 -22.62
CA VAL A 251 6.35 2.45 -21.32
C VAL A 251 6.15 3.52 -20.24
N SER A 252 6.96 4.56 -20.23
CA SER A 252 6.80 5.68 -19.30
C SER A 252 5.47 6.42 -19.54
N ALA A 253 5.10 6.69 -20.78
CA ALA A 253 3.83 7.32 -21.13
C ALA A 253 2.63 6.48 -20.63
N ILE A 254 2.66 5.16 -20.88
CA ILE A 254 1.61 4.23 -20.42
C ILE A 254 1.55 4.21 -18.88
N ALA A 255 2.70 4.19 -18.21
CA ALA A 255 2.75 4.22 -16.76
C ALA A 255 2.10 5.50 -16.19
N PHE A 256 2.43 6.66 -16.72
CA PHE A 256 1.82 7.93 -16.32
C PHE A 256 0.31 7.99 -16.64
N ALA A 257 -0.13 7.48 -17.80
CA ALA A 257 -1.55 7.36 -18.14
C ALA A 257 -2.30 6.45 -17.14
N HIS A 258 -1.71 5.31 -16.83
CA HIS A 258 -2.28 4.39 -15.83
C HIS A 258 -2.46 5.08 -14.46
N TRP A 259 -1.44 5.80 -14.00
CA TRP A 259 -1.48 6.53 -12.73
C TRP A 259 -2.48 7.69 -12.72
N ALA A 260 -2.61 8.41 -13.84
CA ALA A 260 -3.49 9.57 -13.94
C ALA A 260 -4.97 9.20 -14.09
N LEU A 261 -5.27 8.16 -14.88
CA LEU A 261 -6.62 7.83 -15.32
C LEU A 261 -7.16 6.54 -14.69
N LEU A 262 -6.46 5.42 -14.92
CA LEU A 262 -7.01 4.10 -14.59
C LEU A 262 -7.01 3.82 -13.08
N ARG A 263 -5.92 4.14 -12.41
CA ARG A 263 -5.77 3.85 -10.98
C ARG A 263 -6.80 4.57 -10.11
N PRO A 264 -7.01 5.90 -10.23
CA PRO A 264 -8.02 6.59 -9.42
C PRO A 264 -9.43 6.08 -9.66
N MET A 265 -9.78 5.81 -10.92
CA MET A 265 -11.10 5.26 -11.27
C MET A 265 -11.34 3.88 -10.63
N ARG A 266 -10.33 3.01 -10.67
CA ARG A 266 -10.40 1.69 -10.02
C ARG A 266 -10.55 1.83 -8.51
N LEU A 267 -9.72 2.66 -7.87
CA LEU A 267 -9.76 2.87 -6.43
C LEU A 267 -11.13 3.37 -5.97
N THR A 268 -11.70 4.35 -6.66
CA THR A 268 -13.03 4.88 -6.32
C THR A 268 -14.12 3.81 -6.46
N ARG A 269 -14.12 3.04 -7.56
CA ARG A 269 -15.11 1.97 -7.78
C ARG A 269 -15.00 0.82 -6.78
N GLN A 270 -13.82 0.54 -6.28
CA GLN A 270 -13.54 -0.54 -5.33
C GLN A 270 -13.67 -0.11 -3.87
N THR A 271 -13.89 1.18 -3.60
CA THR A 271 -14.03 1.67 -2.23
C THR A 271 -15.46 1.49 -1.74
N ARG A 272 -15.61 1.02 -0.51
CA ARG A 272 -16.86 0.88 0.21
C ARG A 272 -16.67 1.38 1.63
N TYR A 273 -17.64 2.12 2.11
CA TYR A 273 -17.70 2.65 3.45
C TYR A 273 -18.81 1.97 4.23
N PHE A 274 -18.54 1.60 5.47
CA PHE A 274 -19.53 1.05 6.39
C PHE A 274 -19.38 1.71 7.75
N ILE A 275 -20.50 2.05 8.36
CA ILE A 275 -20.58 2.43 9.77
C ILE A 275 -21.42 1.36 10.45
N THR A 276 -20.87 0.76 11.47
CA THR A 276 -21.58 -0.18 12.32
C THR A 276 -21.89 0.47 13.68
N ASP A 277 -22.61 -0.22 14.53
CA ASP A 277 -22.83 0.20 15.91
C ASP A 277 -21.54 0.28 16.73
N ARG A 278 -20.48 -0.47 16.36
CA ARG A 278 -19.21 -0.57 17.10
C ARG A 278 -18.03 0.10 16.43
N ARG A 279 -17.92 0.02 15.10
CA ARG A 279 -16.74 0.46 14.36
C ARG A 279 -17.07 1.07 13.00
N VAL A 280 -16.07 1.73 12.44
CA VAL A 280 -16.05 2.21 11.07
C VAL A 280 -15.15 1.29 10.26
N LEU A 281 -15.63 0.87 9.11
CA LEU A 281 -14.94 -0.03 8.20
C LEU A 281 -14.82 0.64 6.83
N ILE A 282 -13.62 0.63 6.27
CA ILE A 282 -13.37 1.12 4.90
C ILE A 282 -12.69 0.00 4.15
N ARG A 283 -13.25 -0.42 3.02
CA ARG A 283 -12.63 -1.39 2.11
C ARG A 283 -12.31 -0.72 0.80
N ARG A 284 -11.10 -0.95 0.28
CA ARG A 284 -10.65 -0.48 -1.02
C ARG A 284 -9.87 -1.60 -1.71
N GLY A 285 -10.56 -2.38 -2.53
CA GLY A 285 -9.99 -3.59 -3.13
C GLY A 285 -9.60 -4.60 -2.07
N HIS A 286 -8.30 -4.86 -1.95
CA HIS A 286 -7.71 -5.76 -0.93
C HIS A 286 -7.30 -5.06 0.36
N ASP A 287 -7.44 -3.74 0.43
CA ASP A 287 -7.12 -2.96 1.62
C ASP A 287 -8.38 -2.73 2.46
N GLU A 288 -8.27 -2.93 3.76
CA GLU A 288 -9.33 -2.67 4.73
C GLU A 288 -8.80 -1.81 5.87
N LEU A 289 -9.64 -0.92 6.37
CA LEU A 289 -9.37 -0.15 7.58
C LEU A 289 -10.48 -0.42 8.59
N HIS A 290 -10.09 -0.72 9.80
CA HIS A 290 -10.95 -1.00 10.93
C HIS A 290 -10.68 0.01 12.04
N LEU A 291 -11.65 0.86 12.35
CA LEU A 291 -11.55 1.91 13.36
C LEU A 291 -12.70 1.78 14.35
N ASP A 292 -12.41 1.57 15.62
CA ASP A 292 -13.45 1.56 16.65
C ASP A 292 -14.02 2.97 16.83
N ARG A 293 -15.35 3.08 16.84
CA ARG A 293 -16.04 4.36 17.04
C ARG A 293 -15.63 5.05 18.35
N SER A 294 -15.18 4.26 19.34
CA SER A 294 -14.68 4.79 20.62
C SER A 294 -13.41 5.61 20.50
N ARG A 295 -12.68 5.44 19.44
CA ARG A 295 -11.43 6.14 19.19
C ARG A 295 -11.62 7.44 18.41
N ILE A 296 -12.83 7.70 17.92
CA ILE A 296 -13.15 8.92 17.22
C ILE A 296 -13.41 10.02 18.25
N ALA A 297 -12.52 11.00 18.29
CA ALA A 297 -12.67 12.16 19.17
C ALA A 297 -13.59 13.21 18.55
N TYR A 298 -13.50 13.41 17.24
CA TYR A 298 -14.31 14.35 16.47
C TYR A 298 -14.60 13.85 15.08
N VAL A 299 -15.66 14.41 14.51
CA VAL A 299 -16.02 14.31 13.11
C VAL A 299 -16.02 15.72 12.51
N ILE A 300 -15.28 15.89 11.42
CA ILE A 300 -15.18 17.15 10.70
C ILE A 300 -15.66 16.95 9.29
N GLU A 301 -16.56 17.80 8.88
CA GLU A 301 -17.04 17.85 7.51
C GLU A 301 -16.28 18.94 6.75
N ALA A 302 -15.71 18.60 5.63
CA ALA A 302 -15.06 19.54 4.74
C ALA A 302 -15.77 19.50 3.37
N PRO A 303 -16.36 20.60 2.92
CA PRO A 303 -17.02 20.64 1.63
C PRO A 303 -16.03 20.34 0.52
N THR A 304 -16.47 19.61 -0.48
CA THR A 304 -15.70 19.36 -1.70
C THR A 304 -15.98 20.43 -2.76
N ARG A 305 -15.19 20.46 -3.81
CA ARG A 305 -15.44 21.35 -4.96
C ARG A 305 -16.75 21.04 -5.70
N VAL A 306 -17.30 19.87 -5.49
CA VAL A 306 -18.58 19.44 -6.08
C VAL A 306 -19.69 19.79 -5.10
N ALA A 307 -20.67 20.55 -5.55
CA ALA A 307 -21.83 20.93 -4.73
C ALA A 307 -22.52 19.70 -4.12
N LYS A 308 -23.01 19.84 -2.90
CA LYS A 308 -23.71 18.80 -2.12
C LYS A 308 -22.83 17.61 -1.67
N ARG A 309 -21.51 17.68 -1.82
CA ARG A 309 -20.60 16.62 -1.38
C ARG A 309 -19.61 17.13 -0.35
N ALA A 310 -19.31 16.29 0.61
CA ALA A 310 -18.31 16.58 1.61
C ALA A 310 -17.40 15.39 1.88
N ASN A 311 -16.24 15.70 2.41
CA ASN A 311 -15.33 14.71 3.01
C ASN A 311 -15.58 14.69 4.51
N VAL A 312 -15.78 13.51 5.07
CA VAL A 312 -15.93 13.34 6.51
C VAL A 312 -14.66 12.77 7.08
N PHE A 313 -13.98 13.57 7.90
CA PHE A 313 -12.73 13.21 8.57
C PHE A 313 -13.03 12.72 9.98
N MET A 314 -12.58 11.53 10.29
CA MET A 314 -12.62 10.98 11.63
C MET A 314 -11.31 11.32 12.35
N VAL A 315 -11.36 12.28 13.24
CA VAL A 315 -10.20 12.74 14.00
C VAL A 315 -10.03 11.84 15.22
N LEU A 316 -8.87 11.22 15.28
CA LEU A 316 -8.49 10.31 16.35
C LEU A 316 -7.76 11.11 17.41
N ASP A 317 -8.21 10.96 18.62
CA ASP A 317 -7.70 11.42 19.88
C ASP A 317 -6.55 12.49 19.90
N GLY A 318 -6.81 13.55 20.66
CA GLY A 318 -5.82 14.58 21.06
C GLY A 318 -6.25 16.03 20.80
N PRO A 319 -5.97 16.93 21.71
CA PRO A 319 -6.32 18.35 21.59
C PRO A 319 -5.64 19.06 20.40
N GLN A 320 -4.48 18.56 19.96
CA GLN A 320 -3.76 19.13 18.81
C GLN A 320 -4.35 18.69 17.47
N ALA A 321 -4.95 17.51 17.39
CA ALA A 321 -5.71 17.09 16.23
C ALA A 321 -6.91 18.03 15.99
N ARG A 322 -7.48 18.59 17.04
CA ARG A 322 -8.51 19.63 17.00
C ARG A 322 -8.04 20.90 16.30
N ALA A 323 -6.92 21.44 16.73
CA ALA A 323 -6.38 22.67 16.15
C ALA A 323 -6.02 22.49 14.67
N LEU A 324 -5.45 21.35 14.28
CA LEU A 324 -5.13 21.04 12.89
C LEU A 324 -6.39 20.85 12.03
N ALA A 325 -7.43 20.27 12.60
CA ALA A 325 -8.71 20.11 11.93
C ALA A 325 -9.40 21.45 11.71
N ALA A 326 -9.42 22.30 12.74
CA ALA A 326 -9.98 23.65 12.66
C ALA A 326 -9.22 24.57 11.68
N SER A 327 -7.92 24.33 11.47
CA SER A 327 -7.09 25.08 10.50
C SER A 327 -7.30 24.67 9.03
N GLY A 328 -8.17 23.70 8.74
CA GLY A 328 -8.38 23.20 7.37
C GLY A 328 -7.18 22.44 6.78
N ALA A 329 -6.18 22.11 7.61
CA ALA A 329 -4.94 21.44 7.16
C ALA A 329 -5.13 19.98 6.75
N PHE A 330 -6.36 19.45 6.81
CA PHE A 330 -6.74 18.15 6.25
C PHE A 330 -7.05 18.29 4.78
N GLY A 331 -6.04 18.56 3.96
CA GLY A 331 -6.20 18.48 2.51
C GLY A 331 -6.43 17.03 2.06
N GLU A 332 -7.17 16.87 0.97
CA GLU A 332 -7.26 15.61 0.23
C GLU A 332 -5.84 15.18 -0.19
N ARG A 333 -5.21 14.33 0.60
CA ARG A 333 -4.04 13.62 0.13
C ARG A 333 -4.52 12.32 -0.50
N GLU A 334 -4.41 12.20 -1.80
CA GLU A 334 -4.45 10.92 -2.50
C GLU A 334 -3.27 10.07 -2.00
N THR A 335 -3.42 9.48 -0.83
CA THR A 335 -2.43 8.55 -0.29
C THR A 335 -2.82 7.14 -0.73
N ASP A 336 -1.83 6.34 -1.08
CA ASP A 336 -2.02 4.92 -1.39
C ASP A 336 -2.54 4.15 -0.17
N THR A 337 -2.35 4.70 1.01
CA THR A 337 -2.77 4.10 2.28
C THR A 337 -4.16 4.57 2.66
N LEU A 338 -4.99 3.63 3.14
CA LEU A 338 -6.29 3.96 3.71
C LEU A 338 -6.11 4.83 4.96
N LEU A 339 -6.87 5.91 5.00
CA LEU A 339 -6.99 6.82 6.14
C LEU A 339 -8.42 6.79 6.67
N PRO A 340 -8.67 7.18 7.92
CA PRO A 340 -10.00 7.28 8.50
C PRO A 340 -10.76 8.49 7.96
N ILE A 341 -11.09 8.44 6.66
CA ILE A 341 -11.74 9.51 5.91
C ILE A 341 -12.77 8.89 4.98
N PHE A 342 -13.99 9.41 4.99
CA PHE A 342 -14.95 9.16 3.95
C PHE A 342 -14.86 10.28 2.92
N ALA A 343 -14.37 9.95 1.74
CA ALA A 343 -14.16 10.93 0.68
C ALA A 343 -15.41 11.06 -0.20
N SER A 344 -15.79 12.30 -0.47
CA SER A 344 -16.80 12.66 -1.48
C SER A 344 -18.12 11.90 -1.31
N ILE A 345 -18.72 11.98 -0.12
CA ILE A 345 -20.04 11.39 0.17
C ILE A 345 -21.15 12.44 0.01
N ASP A 346 -22.33 11.99 -0.41
CA ASP A 346 -23.48 12.86 -0.62
C ASP A 346 -24.23 13.16 0.70
N ASP A 347 -24.22 12.21 1.67
CA ASP A 347 -24.96 12.27 2.94
C ASP A 347 -24.06 12.58 4.15
N ALA A 348 -23.18 13.57 4.03
CA ALA A 348 -22.17 13.85 5.06
C ALA A 348 -22.77 14.20 6.43
N GLU A 349 -23.89 14.94 6.44
CA GLU A 349 -24.59 15.35 7.65
C GLU A 349 -25.13 14.13 8.42
N THR A 350 -25.87 13.25 7.76
CA THR A 350 -26.38 12.00 8.33
C THR A 350 -25.25 11.13 8.88
N VAL A 351 -24.14 11.02 8.15
CA VAL A 351 -22.95 10.27 8.59
C VAL A 351 -22.35 10.88 9.84
N SER A 352 -22.23 12.19 9.89
CA SER A 352 -21.71 12.90 11.06
C SER A 352 -22.60 12.75 12.28
N GLU A 353 -23.92 12.79 12.10
CA GLU A 353 -24.88 12.53 13.17
C GLU A 353 -24.75 11.10 13.71
N ILE A 354 -24.70 10.08 12.83
CA ILE A 354 -24.49 8.69 13.23
C ILE A 354 -23.17 8.53 13.99
N LEU A 355 -22.10 9.16 13.55
CA LEU A 355 -20.80 9.06 14.21
C LEU A 355 -20.74 9.80 15.56
N ARG A 356 -21.49 10.90 15.72
CA ARG A 356 -21.60 11.68 16.95
C ARG A 356 -22.61 11.09 17.92
N ALA A 357 -23.60 10.32 17.44
CA ALA A 357 -24.63 9.74 18.29
C ALA A 357 -24.01 8.91 19.43
N PRO A 358 -24.53 9.09 20.66
CA PRO A 358 -24.09 8.29 21.79
C PRO A 358 -24.34 6.82 21.48
N ARG A 359 -23.41 5.95 21.88
CA ARG A 359 -23.55 4.51 21.70
C ARG A 359 -24.82 4.06 22.38
N SER A 360 -25.66 3.33 21.66
CA SER A 360 -26.69 2.54 22.32
C SER A 360 -25.98 1.64 23.33
N SER A 361 -26.29 1.85 24.60
CA SER A 361 -25.79 1.06 25.70
C SER A 361 -25.86 -0.42 25.32
N ARG A 362 -24.76 -1.13 25.62
CA ARG A 362 -24.59 -2.58 25.62
C ARG A 362 -25.94 -3.32 25.67
N PRO A 363 -26.23 -4.26 24.75
CA PRO A 363 -27.36 -5.13 24.95
C PRO A 363 -27.24 -5.75 26.35
N PRO A 364 -28.35 -5.91 27.09
CA PRO A 364 -28.30 -6.45 28.42
C PRO A 364 -27.55 -7.79 28.36
N SER A 365 -26.52 -7.90 29.17
CA SER A 365 -25.80 -9.14 29.39
C SER A 365 -26.86 -10.23 29.70
N LEU A 366 -26.96 -11.23 28.85
CA LEU A 366 -27.61 -12.51 29.15
C LEU A 366 -26.79 -13.23 30.22
N HIS A 367 -26.84 -12.66 31.42
CA HIS A 367 -26.52 -13.37 32.66
C HIS A 367 -27.75 -13.24 33.53
N ALA A 368 -28.62 -14.24 33.40
CA ALA A 368 -29.50 -14.74 34.44
C ALA A 368 -30.61 -15.56 33.80
N ALA A 369 -30.41 -16.82 33.63
CA ALA A 369 -31.34 -17.86 33.97
C ALA A 369 -30.62 -19.22 33.96
#